data_c0598b08187c59ea050b8acdde60e4ac
#
_entry.id   c0598b08187c59ea050b8acdde60e4ac
#
_cell.length_a   1.000
_cell.length_b   1.000
_cell.length_c   1.000
_cell.angle_alpha   90.00
_cell.angle_beta   90.00
_cell.angle_gamma   90.00
#
_symmetry.space_group_name_H-M   'P 1'
#
loop_
_entity.id
_entity.type
_entity.pdbx_description
1 polymer ?
#
loop_
_entity_poly.entity_id
_entity_poly.type
_entity_poly.pdbx_seq_one_letter_code
_entity_poly.pdbx_strand_id
1 'polypeptide(L)'
;GKPVQDASTEVMIPKKGTWHVYARTWNWCSPWKVKEAPGRFKIAVNGAVLDNELGMGTQWDWEYAGSVEIKNKSNSVTLKDLTGFEGRCDAILFTKDKNVVIPNRKEDLSAFRKQLLNIPAKPEDGGHYDLVVVGAGTAGLSAAIKGAREGLKVALINNRPVPGGNNSTEIRVVASGEMNVKPYTALGNVIREIRNVYSKEDQVIEMIQTEKTLSYFPNMHVFAVSKEGKQIKSVTAKHIENGKEIEFFSSLFVDCSGDGNLGYLAGAEYRVGRE
;
A
#
# COMPACT_ATOMS: atom_id res chain seq x y z
N GLY A 1 8.56 0.05 28.49
CA GLY A 1 7.18 0.50 28.35
C GLY A 1 6.20 -0.47 28.99
N LYS A 2 4.94 -0.11 29.06
CA LYS A 2 3.89 -1.07 29.44
C LYS A 2 3.28 -1.63 28.16
N PRO A 3 2.95 -2.95 28.10
CA PRO A 3 2.27 -3.53 26.95
C PRO A 3 1.01 -2.76 26.57
N VAL A 4 0.77 -2.61 25.25
CA VAL A 4 -0.44 -2.01 24.71
C VAL A 4 -1.46 -3.07 24.34
N GLN A 5 -2.63 -2.67 23.88
CA GLN A 5 -3.67 -3.58 23.45
C GLN A 5 -3.17 -4.46 22.27
N ASP A 6 -3.49 -5.75 22.33
CA ASP A 6 -3.16 -6.71 21.28
C ASP A 6 -3.84 -6.36 19.95
N ALA A 7 -3.16 -6.61 18.83
CA ALA A 7 -3.72 -6.50 17.50
C ALA A 7 -4.10 -7.87 16.96
N SER A 8 -5.35 -8.05 16.53
CA SER A 8 -5.85 -9.33 16.06
C SER A 8 -6.51 -9.23 14.69
N THR A 9 -6.41 -10.32 13.92
CA THR A 9 -7.09 -10.49 12.63
C THR A 9 -7.49 -11.95 12.44
N GLU A 10 -8.46 -12.18 11.56
CA GLU A 10 -8.85 -13.53 11.13
C GLU A 10 -8.12 -13.91 9.84
N VAL A 11 -7.61 -15.14 9.79
CA VAL A 11 -6.92 -15.69 8.62
C VAL A 11 -7.49 -17.05 8.23
N MET A 12 -7.51 -17.31 6.92
CA MET A 12 -7.94 -18.59 6.37
C MET A 12 -6.75 -19.52 6.17
N ILE A 13 -6.67 -20.61 6.96
CA ILE A 13 -5.64 -21.63 6.81
C ILE A 13 -6.27 -22.88 6.18
N PRO A 14 -5.83 -23.28 4.97
CA PRO A 14 -6.58 -24.21 4.12
C PRO A 14 -6.61 -25.65 4.63
N LYS A 15 -5.60 -26.06 5.41
CA LYS A 15 -5.41 -27.45 5.86
C LYS A 15 -5.29 -27.53 7.37
N LYS A 16 -5.93 -28.55 7.98
CA LYS A 16 -5.78 -28.90 9.40
C LYS A 16 -4.41 -29.51 9.70
N GLY A 17 -4.07 -29.60 11.00
CA GLY A 17 -2.87 -30.22 11.55
C GLY A 17 -1.83 -29.22 11.98
N THR A 18 -0.64 -29.69 12.31
CA THR A 18 0.46 -28.87 12.83
C THR A 18 1.02 -27.96 11.77
N TRP A 19 1.17 -26.67 12.12
CA TRP A 19 1.78 -25.64 11.30
C TRP A 19 2.90 -24.96 12.09
N HIS A 20 3.97 -24.63 11.39
CA HIS A 20 5.09 -23.82 11.88
C HIS A 20 4.85 -22.38 11.49
N VAL A 21 5.08 -21.46 12.43
CA VAL A 21 4.81 -20.04 12.27
C VAL A 21 6.11 -19.26 12.34
N TYR A 22 6.32 -18.42 11.34
CA TYR A 22 7.45 -17.49 11.26
C TYR A 22 6.91 -16.07 11.11
N ALA A 23 7.60 -15.10 11.70
CA ALA A 23 7.35 -13.68 11.44
C ALA A 23 8.59 -13.02 10.85
N ARG A 24 8.37 -12.19 9.84
CA ARG A 24 9.41 -11.30 9.35
C ARG A 24 9.43 -10.05 10.20
N THR A 25 10.50 -9.87 10.94
CA THR A 25 10.59 -8.87 11.99
C THR A 25 11.99 -8.27 12.10
N TRP A 26 12.14 -7.25 12.91
CA TRP A 26 13.39 -6.53 13.13
C TRP A 26 13.32 -5.71 14.41
N ASN A 27 14.40 -5.77 15.20
CA ASN A 27 14.64 -4.81 16.27
C ASN A 27 15.15 -3.48 15.66
N TRP A 28 14.22 -2.57 15.39
CA TRP A 28 14.55 -1.29 14.74
C TRP A 28 15.45 -0.39 15.58
N CYS A 29 15.58 -0.64 16.90
CA CYS A 29 16.52 0.06 17.78
C CYS A 29 17.96 -0.50 17.72
N SER A 30 18.20 -1.57 16.98
CA SER A 30 19.52 -2.19 16.88
C SER A 30 20.63 -1.25 16.40
N PRO A 31 20.43 -0.28 15.47
CA PRO A 31 21.47 0.66 15.07
C PRO A 31 21.97 1.54 16.23
N TRP A 32 21.13 1.81 17.22
CA TRP A 32 21.50 2.64 18.38
C TRP A 32 22.06 1.82 19.55
N LYS A 33 22.34 0.53 19.36
CA LYS A 33 22.91 -0.38 20.37
C LYS A 33 22.15 -0.38 21.71
N VAL A 34 20.84 -0.22 21.66
CA VAL A 34 19.98 -0.35 22.84
C VAL A 34 20.10 -1.77 23.38
N LYS A 35 20.43 -1.92 24.67
CA LYS A 35 20.74 -3.23 25.29
C LYS A 35 19.59 -4.24 25.22
N GLU A 36 18.35 -3.76 25.26
CA GLU A 36 17.16 -4.57 25.16
C GLU A 36 16.44 -4.25 23.86
N ALA A 37 15.84 -5.25 23.22
CA ALA A 37 14.97 -5.05 22.09
C ALA A 37 13.61 -4.50 22.58
N PRO A 38 13.32 -3.21 22.44
CA PRO A 38 12.13 -2.63 23.07
C PRO A 38 10.82 -2.95 22.35
N GLY A 39 10.89 -3.45 21.11
CA GLY A 39 9.72 -3.82 20.29
C GLY A 39 9.43 -5.32 20.28
N ARG A 40 9.61 -6.03 21.39
CA ARG A 40 9.35 -7.47 21.48
C ARG A 40 7.86 -7.79 21.52
N PHE A 41 7.50 -8.88 20.86
CA PHE A 41 6.13 -9.37 20.82
C PHE A 41 6.11 -10.90 20.72
N LYS A 42 4.93 -11.48 20.93
CA LYS A 42 4.63 -12.90 20.62
C LYS A 42 3.46 -12.98 19.64
N ILE A 43 3.32 -14.14 19.01
CA ILE A 43 2.14 -14.47 18.21
C ILE A 43 1.28 -15.44 19.01
N ALA A 44 -0.03 -15.21 19.00
CA ALA A 44 -1.01 -16.19 19.44
C ALA A 44 -1.90 -16.59 18.28
N VAL A 45 -2.30 -17.87 18.24
CA VAL A 45 -3.24 -18.39 17.25
C VAL A 45 -4.39 -19.05 17.99
N ASN A 46 -5.62 -18.60 17.73
CA ASN A 46 -6.83 -19.05 18.44
C ASN A 46 -6.68 -18.97 19.98
N GLY A 47 -6.00 -17.93 20.45
CA GLY A 47 -5.73 -17.72 21.88
C GLY A 47 -4.51 -18.50 22.44
N ALA A 48 -3.96 -19.47 21.72
CA ALA A 48 -2.75 -20.18 22.13
C ALA A 48 -1.50 -19.34 21.78
N VAL A 49 -0.79 -18.89 22.81
CA VAL A 49 0.45 -18.11 22.67
C VAL A 49 1.59 -19.03 22.25
N LEU A 50 2.30 -18.69 21.17
CA LEU A 50 3.46 -19.43 20.69
C LEU A 50 4.69 -19.19 21.58
N ASP A 51 5.65 -20.13 21.55
CA ASP A 51 6.71 -20.21 22.55
C ASP A 51 7.71 -19.06 22.48
N ASN A 52 8.12 -18.66 21.28
CA ASN A 52 9.27 -17.78 21.12
C ASN A 52 8.86 -16.29 21.11
N GLU A 53 9.70 -15.46 21.72
CA GLU A 53 9.66 -14.00 21.58
C GLU A 53 10.28 -13.59 20.25
N LEU A 54 9.74 -12.54 19.65
CA LEU A 54 10.06 -12.04 18.34
C LEU A 54 10.48 -10.56 18.41
N GLY A 55 11.14 -10.08 17.37
CA GLY A 55 11.54 -8.67 17.26
C GLY A 55 12.88 -8.38 17.91
N MET A 56 13.77 -9.36 17.99
CA MET A 56 15.10 -9.22 18.61
C MET A 56 16.25 -9.15 17.59
N GLY A 57 16.05 -9.58 16.38
CA GLY A 57 17.06 -9.58 15.31
C GLY A 57 17.57 -8.18 14.94
N THR A 58 18.83 -8.06 14.56
CA THR A 58 19.46 -6.76 14.23
C THR A 58 19.18 -6.24 12.82
N GLN A 59 18.49 -7.02 12.01
CA GLN A 59 18.07 -6.67 10.64
C GLN A 59 16.73 -7.35 10.34
N TRP A 60 16.06 -6.95 9.26
CA TRP A 60 14.88 -7.65 8.79
C TRP A 60 15.20 -9.11 8.47
N ASP A 61 14.58 -10.04 9.18
CA ASP A 61 14.70 -11.45 8.93
C ASP A 61 13.49 -12.23 9.43
N TRP A 62 13.42 -13.52 9.10
CA TRP A 62 12.38 -14.43 9.55
C TRP A 62 12.76 -15.07 10.86
N GLU A 63 11.99 -14.78 11.91
CA GLU A 63 12.14 -15.41 13.23
C GLU A 63 11.05 -16.46 13.42
N TYR A 64 11.43 -17.62 13.94
CA TYR A 64 10.51 -18.72 14.25
C TYR A 64 9.71 -18.40 15.52
N ALA A 65 8.37 -18.32 15.40
CA ALA A 65 7.49 -18.04 16.53
C ALA A 65 7.13 -19.30 17.34
N GLY A 66 7.01 -20.44 16.67
CA GLY A 66 6.59 -21.69 17.28
C GLY A 66 5.75 -22.54 16.34
N SER A 67 5.10 -23.58 16.88
CA SER A 67 4.16 -24.42 16.14
C SER A 67 2.78 -24.38 16.77
N VAL A 68 1.75 -24.63 15.95
CA VAL A 68 0.35 -24.64 16.38
C VAL A 68 -0.44 -25.72 15.66
N GLU A 69 -1.39 -26.33 16.34
CA GLU A 69 -2.33 -27.27 15.77
C GLU A 69 -3.57 -26.52 15.23
N ILE A 70 -3.76 -26.53 13.92
CA ILE A 70 -4.90 -25.90 13.24
C ILE A 70 -6.02 -26.91 13.07
N LYS A 71 -7.18 -26.58 13.63
CA LYS A 71 -8.39 -27.45 13.61
C LYS A 71 -9.48 -26.92 12.68
N ASN A 72 -9.51 -25.61 12.43
CA ASN A 72 -10.53 -24.93 11.66
C ASN A 72 -9.92 -24.18 10.46
N LYS A 73 -10.76 -23.83 9.46
CA LYS A 73 -10.32 -23.00 8.33
C LYS A 73 -10.08 -21.54 8.74
N SER A 74 -11.00 -20.93 9.50
CA SER A 74 -10.82 -19.59 10.04
C SER A 74 -10.10 -19.68 11.37
N ASN A 75 -9.09 -18.83 11.54
CA ASN A 75 -8.23 -18.81 12.72
C ASN A 75 -7.91 -17.37 13.10
N SER A 76 -8.04 -17.04 14.38
CA SER A 76 -7.59 -15.75 14.90
C SER A 76 -6.07 -15.74 15.04
N VAL A 77 -5.42 -14.72 14.53
CA VAL A 77 -3.99 -14.46 14.72
C VAL A 77 -3.82 -13.15 15.44
N THR A 78 -3.10 -13.19 16.55
CA THR A 78 -2.93 -12.05 17.45
C THR A 78 -1.46 -11.73 17.64
N LEU A 79 -1.08 -10.49 17.48
CA LEU A 79 0.20 -9.94 17.90
C LEU A 79 0.08 -9.49 19.36
N LYS A 80 0.81 -10.11 20.25
CA LYS A 80 0.84 -9.80 21.68
C LYS A 80 2.06 -8.95 21.99
N ASP A 81 1.81 -7.67 22.24
CA ASP A 81 2.88 -6.76 22.65
C ASP A 81 3.42 -7.12 24.04
N LEU A 82 4.73 -7.13 24.19
CA LEU A 82 5.40 -7.46 25.46
C LEU A 82 6.01 -6.22 26.15
N THR A 83 6.24 -5.16 25.41
CA THR A 83 7.13 -4.07 25.86
C THR A 83 6.50 -2.68 25.78
N GLY A 84 5.37 -2.52 25.10
CA GLY A 84 4.71 -1.23 24.91
C GLY A 84 5.51 -0.25 24.06
N PHE A 85 6.34 -0.76 23.16
CA PHE A 85 7.17 0.07 22.30
C PHE A 85 7.27 -0.57 20.91
N GLU A 86 6.78 0.09 19.94
CA GLU A 86 6.73 -0.14 18.49
C GLU A 86 7.42 -1.41 17.94
N GLY A 87 6.82 -2.58 18.11
CA GLY A 87 7.26 -3.82 17.46
C GLY A 87 7.15 -3.70 15.92
N ARG A 88 8.05 -4.36 15.21
CA ARG A 88 8.06 -4.39 13.74
C ARG A 88 7.72 -5.79 13.26
N CYS A 89 6.56 -5.95 12.64
CA CYS A 89 6.13 -7.18 11.99
C CYS A 89 5.69 -6.85 10.56
N ASP A 90 6.44 -7.35 9.57
CA ASP A 90 6.16 -7.15 8.15
C ASP A 90 5.21 -8.21 7.59
N ALA A 91 5.45 -9.48 7.96
CA ALA A 91 4.66 -10.61 7.47
C ALA A 91 4.68 -11.78 8.46
N ILE A 92 3.63 -12.61 8.42
CA ILE A 92 3.53 -13.86 9.16
C ILE A 92 3.35 -14.98 8.12
N LEU A 93 4.20 -16.01 8.20
CA LEU A 93 4.15 -17.19 7.35
C LEU A 93 3.71 -18.41 8.18
N PHE A 94 2.71 -19.12 7.67
CA PHE A 94 2.34 -20.46 8.13
C PHE A 94 2.83 -21.50 7.13
N THR A 95 3.56 -22.50 7.60
CA THR A 95 4.09 -23.59 6.75
C THR A 95 3.97 -24.94 7.42
N LYS A 96 3.83 -26.00 6.61
CA LYS A 96 3.91 -27.40 7.08
C LYS A 96 5.34 -27.90 7.24
N ASP A 97 6.29 -27.24 6.60
CA ASP A 97 7.70 -27.58 6.63
C ASP A 97 8.44 -26.68 7.63
N LYS A 98 8.92 -27.27 8.72
CA LYS A 98 9.74 -26.58 9.72
C LYS A 98 11.08 -26.09 9.15
N ASN A 99 11.59 -26.76 8.14
CA ASN A 99 12.91 -26.48 7.56
C ASN A 99 12.81 -25.65 6.27
N VAL A 100 11.65 -25.02 6.03
CA VAL A 100 11.45 -24.19 4.85
C VAL A 100 12.51 -23.09 4.75
N VAL A 101 13.14 -22.97 3.59
CA VAL A 101 14.04 -21.87 3.27
C VAL A 101 13.19 -20.69 2.81
N ILE A 102 13.05 -19.70 3.67
CA ILE A 102 12.24 -18.50 3.38
C ILE A 102 13.19 -17.42 2.85
N PRO A 103 12.98 -16.92 1.62
CA PRO A 103 13.83 -15.87 1.09
C PRO A 103 13.65 -14.56 1.88
N ASN A 104 14.72 -13.77 1.98
CA ASN A 104 14.70 -12.47 2.66
C ASN A 104 15.09 -11.30 1.74
N ARG A 105 15.74 -11.57 0.60
CA ARG A 105 16.04 -10.55 -0.40
C ARG A 105 14.74 -10.09 -1.07
N LYS A 106 14.63 -8.79 -1.35
CA LYS A 106 13.40 -8.15 -1.85
C LYS A 106 12.79 -8.84 -3.07
N GLU A 107 13.63 -9.16 -4.06
CA GLU A 107 13.18 -9.77 -5.33
C GLU A 107 12.68 -11.21 -5.11
N ASP A 108 13.46 -12.02 -4.40
CA ASP A 108 13.16 -13.42 -4.10
C ASP A 108 11.92 -13.53 -3.20
N LEU A 109 11.82 -12.63 -2.20
CA LEU A 109 10.66 -12.55 -1.31
C LEU A 109 9.38 -12.19 -2.06
N SER A 110 9.46 -11.25 -3.01
CA SER A 110 8.31 -10.88 -3.86
C SER A 110 7.83 -12.06 -4.70
N ALA A 111 8.74 -12.80 -5.33
CA ALA A 111 8.40 -14.00 -6.12
C ALA A 111 7.80 -15.11 -5.25
N PHE A 112 8.40 -15.38 -4.09
CA PHE A 112 7.90 -16.35 -3.11
C PHE A 112 6.49 -16.00 -2.62
N ARG A 113 6.25 -14.72 -2.29
CA ARG A 113 4.95 -14.24 -1.86
C ARG A 113 3.89 -14.39 -2.96
N LYS A 114 4.22 -14.06 -4.21
CA LYS A 114 3.33 -14.26 -5.36
C LYS A 114 2.94 -15.74 -5.50
N GLN A 115 3.90 -16.64 -5.40
CA GLN A 115 3.67 -18.09 -5.47
C GLN A 115 2.70 -18.56 -4.37
N LEU A 116 2.91 -18.16 -3.12
CA LEU A 116 2.07 -18.54 -1.99
C LEU A 116 0.63 -18.01 -2.10
N LEU A 117 0.47 -16.83 -2.67
CA LEU A 117 -0.83 -16.16 -2.84
C LEU A 117 -1.50 -16.50 -4.18
N ASN A 118 -0.90 -17.37 -5.01
CA ASN A 118 -1.34 -17.68 -6.37
C ASN A 118 -1.53 -16.43 -7.25
N ILE A 119 -0.66 -15.44 -7.06
CA ILE A 119 -0.64 -14.22 -7.89
C ILE A 119 0.16 -14.53 -9.15
N PRO A 120 -0.35 -14.16 -10.35
CA PRO A 120 0.38 -14.33 -11.60
C PRO A 120 1.79 -13.71 -11.57
N ALA A 121 2.76 -14.35 -12.19
CA ALA A 121 4.13 -13.83 -12.28
C ALA A 121 4.19 -12.51 -13.06
N LYS A 122 3.33 -12.37 -14.07
CA LYS A 122 3.17 -11.13 -14.86
C LYS A 122 1.93 -10.36 -14.38
N PRO A 123 1.98 -9.02 -14.39
CA PRO A 123 0.81 -8.19 -14.12
C PRO A 123 -0.33 -8.49 -15.12
N GLU A 124 -1.57 -8.28 -14.68
CA GLU A 124 -2.74 -8.27 -15.55
C GLU A 124 -2.70 -7.02 -16.44
N ASP A 125 -3.21 -7.12 -17.67
CA ASP A 125 -3.35 -5.96 -18.55
C ASP A 125 -4.50 -5.07 -18.07
N GLY A 126 -4.15 -3.87 -17.61
CA GLY A 126 -5.08 -2.84 -17.15
C GLY A 126 -5.64 -1.97 -18.27
N GLY A 127 -5.16 -2.16 -19.50
CA GLY A 127 -5.62 -1.44 -20.70
C GLY A 127 -4.82 -0.19 -21.04
N HIS A 128 -5.20 0.38 -22.19
CA HIS A 128 -4.59 1.57 -22.75
C HIS A 128 -5.45 2.80 -22.49
N TYR A 129 -4.81 3.89 -22.08
CA TYR A 129 -5.41 5.17 -21.74
C TYR A 129 -4.69 6.31 -22.47
N ASP A 130 -5.39 7.43 -22.68
CA ASP A 130 -4.76 8.65 -23.15
C ASP A 130 -3.97 9.34 -22.05
N LEU A 131 -4.45 9.19 -20.80
CA LEU A 131 -3.85 9.77 -19.60
C LEU A 131 -3.92 8.79 -18.44
N VAL A 132 -2.79 8.56 -17.79
CA VAL A 132 -2.71 7.86 -16.49
C VAL A 132 -2.31 8.84 -15.39
N VAL A 133 -3.16 8.98 -14.38
CA VAL A 133 -2.97 9.86 -13.23
C VAL A 133 -2.67 8.99 -12.00
N VAL A 134 -1.52 9.20 -11.37
CA VAL A 134 -1.08 8.48 -10.18
C VAL A 134 -1.31 9.35 -8.94
N GLY A 135 -2.24 8.93 -8.09
CA GLY A 135 -2.68 9.63 -6.89
C GLY A 135 -4.00 10.37 -7.08
N ALA A 136 -4.99 10.08 -6.24
CA ALA A 136 -6.31 10.69 -6.25
C ALA A 136 -6.50 11.76 -5.14
N GLY A 137 -5.44 12.50 -4.82
CA GLY A 137 -5.55 13.74 -4.07
C GLY A 137 -6.22 14.83 -4.89
N THR A 138 -6.40 16.04 -4.35
CA THR A 138 -7.06 17.16 -5.04
C THR A 138 -6.45 17.44 -6.41
N ALA A 139 -5.13 17.38 -6.53
CA ALA A 139 -4.43 17.59 -7.81
C ALA A 139 -4.78 16.49 -8.82
N GLY A 140 -4.72 15.21 -8.40
CA GLY A 140 -5.01 14.08 -9.28
C GLY A 140 -6.49 14.00 -9.67
N LEU A 141 -7.41 14.26 -8.76
CA LEU A 141 -8.84 14.39 -9.07
C LEU A 141 -9.08 15.48 -10.09
N SER A 142 -8.46 16.65 -9.92
CA SER A 142 -8.60 17.77 -10.86
C SER A 142 -8.09 17.43 -12.25
N ALA A 143 -6.90 16.80 -12.33
CA ALA A 143 -6.29 16.38 -13.59
C ALA A 143 -7.14 15.31 -14.30
N ALA A 144 -7.60 14.29 -13.55
CA ALA A 144 -8.35 13.18 -14.11
C ALA A 144 -9.75 13.60 -14.59
N ILE A 145 -10.51 14.34 -13.76
CA ILE A 145 -11.85 14.83 -14.11
C ILE A 145 -11.76 15.81 -15.28
N LYS A 146 -10.81 16.75 -15.25
CA LYS A 146 -10.67 17.70 -16.37
C LYS A 146 -10.25 16.97 -17.64
N GLY A 147 -9.31 16.02 -17.58
CA GLY A 147 -8.92 15.20 -18.73
C GLY A 147 -10.10 14.44 -19.33
N ALA A 148 -10.92 13.81 -18.49
CA ALA A 148 -12.12 13.10 -18.94
C ALA A 148 -13.14 14.03 -19.62
N ARG A 149 -13.38 15.22 -19.05
CA ARG A 149 -14.27 16.25 -19.64
C ARG A 149 -13.77 16.81 -20.96
N GLU A 150 -12.47 16.75 -21.22
CA GLU A 150 -11.87 17.07 -22.52
C GLU A 150 -11.89 15.90 -23.51
N GLY A 151 -12.51 14.78 -23.13
CA GLY A 151 -12.70 13.61 -24.00
C GLY A 151 -11.58 12.57 -23.92
N LEU A 152 -10.61 12.73 -23.04
CA LEU A 152 -9.55 11.73 -22.84
C LEU A 152 -10.09 10.48 -22.12
N LYS A 153 -9.58 9.30 -22.49
CA LYS A 153 -9.73 8.09 -21.72
C LYS A 153 -8.70 8.08 -20.60
N VAL A 154 -9.15 8.19 -19.34
CA VAL A 154 -8.29 8.41 -18.18
C VAL A 154 -8.31 7.23 -17.21
N ALA A 155 -7.13 6.81 -16.72
CA ALA A 155 -7.00 5.96 -15.54
C ALA A 155 -6.56 6.81 -14.36
N LEU A 156 -7.33 6.79 -13.28
CA LEU A 156 -6.97 7.40 -11.99
C LEU A 156 -6.62 6.31 -10.99
N ILE A 157 -5.36 6.22 -10.60
CA ILE A 157 -4.83 5.18 -9.72
C ILE A 157 -4.60 5.77 -8.33
N ASN A 158 -5.16 5.16 -7.29
CA ASN A 158 -5.05 5.65 -5.92
C ASN A 158 -4.59 4.54 -4.98
N ASN A 159 -3.58 4.82 -4.17
CA ASN A 159 -3.04 3.86 -3.20
C ASN A 159 -3.83 3.78 -1.88
N ARG A 160 -4.98 4.46 -1.79
CA ARG A 160 -5.88 4.46 -0.63
C ARG A 160 -7.28 4.01 -1.03
N PRO A 161 -8.09 3.53 -0.07
CA PRO A 161 -9.48 3.16 -0.34
C PRO A 161 -10.33 4.37 -0.75
N VAL A 162 -10.03 5.55 -0.19
CA VAL A 162 -10.81 6.78 -0.41
C VAL A 162 -10.06 7.81 -1.26
N PRO A 163 -10.72 8.52 -2.17
CA PRO A 163 -10.15 9.63 -2.91
C PRO A 163 -10.08 10.90 -2.05
N GLY A 164 -9.26 11.87 -2.47
CA GLY A 164 -9.15 13.19 -1.84
C GLY A 164 -7.81 13.49 -1.18
N GLY A 165 -6.98 12.49 -0.92
CA GLY A 165 -5.68 12.67 -0.25
C GLY A 165 -5.85 13.35 1.11
N ASN A 166 -5.13 14.46 1.37
CA ASN A 166 -5.27 15.20 2.63
C ASN A 166 -6.67 15.81 2.85
N ASN A 167 -7.45 16.02 1.78
CA ASN A 167 -8.81 16.49 1.85
C ASN A 167 -9.84 15.36 2.05
N SER A 168 -9.41 14.10 2.07
CA SER A 168 -10.29 12.95 2.25
C SER A 168 -10.89 12.88 3.66
N THR A 169 -11.85 11.98 3.84
CA THR A 169 -12.44 11.68 5.14
C THR A 169 -11.44 11.07 6.13
N GLU A 170 -10.29 10.54 5.67
CA GLU A 170 -9.21 10.02 6.51
C GLU A 170 -8.44 11.12 7.23
N ILE A 171 -8.13 12.23 6.54
CA ILE A 171 -7.25 13.29 7.07
C ILE A 171 -8.03 14.57 7.40
N ARG A 172 -9.03 14.94 6.56
CA ARG A 172 -9.96 16.06 6.77
C ARG A 172 -9.31 17.45 6.79
N VAL A 173 -8.22 17.64 6.05
CA VAL A 173 -7.64 18.98 5.85
C VAL A 173 -8.46 19.73 4.81
N VAL A 174 -8.92 20.92 5.15
CA VAL A 174 -9.71 21.76 4.24
C VAL A 174 -8.82 22.33 3.14
N ALA A 175 -9.25 22.20 1.89
CA ALA A 175 -8.60 22.91 0.79
C ALA A 175 -8.84 24.42 0.93
N SER A 176 -7.76 25.18 1.06
CA SER A 176 -7.78 26.65 1.18
C SER A 176 -6.92 27.30 0.09
N GLY A 177 -7.10 28.60 -0.09
CA GLY A 177 -6.40 29.39 -1.08
C GLY A 177 -7.33 30.02 -2.10
N GLU A 178 -6.77 30.90 -2.92
CA GLU A 178 -7.48 31.57 -4.00
C GLU A 178 -7.53 30.68 -5.24
N MET A 179 -8.66 30.72 -5.93
CA MET A 179 -8.90 29.95 -7.16
C MET A 179 -9.29 30.92 -8.27
N ASN A 180 -8.99 30.52 -9.51
CA ASN A 180 -9.34 31.30 -10.71
C ASN A 180 -8.66 32.69 -10.73
N VAL A 181 -7.42 32.74 -10.30
CA VAL A 181 -6.59 33.95 -10.32
C VAL A 181 -6.09 34.20 -11.76
N LYS A 182 -6.01 35.47 -12.15
CA LYS A 182 -5.45 35.86 -13.47
C LYS A 182 -4.00 35.35 -13.60
N PRO A 183 -3.57 34.91 -14.81
CA PRO A 183 -4.33 34.90 -16.08
C PRO A 183 -5.24 33.68 -16.27
N TYR A 184 -5.27 32.70 -15.38
CA TYR A 184 -5.93 31.39 -15.53
C TYR A 184 -7.25 31.32 -14.76
N THR A 185 -8.19 32.16 -15.07
CA THR A 185 -9.44 32.35 -14.31
C THR A 185 -10.39 31.15 -14.29
N ALA A 186 -10.19 30.14 -15.13
CA ALA A 186 -11.01 28.93 -15.16
C ALA A 186 -10.32 27.69 -14.57
N LEU A 187 -9.02 27.80 -14.21
CA LEU A 187 -8.21 26.66 -13.81
C LEU A 187 -8.71 26.00 -12.50
N GLY A 188 -9.27 26.79 -11.61
CA GLY A 188 -9.79 26.32 -10.30
C GLY A 188 -11.25 25.84 -10.34
N ASN A 189 -11.91 25.74 -11.47
CA ASN A 189 -13.33 25.35 -11.51
C ASN A 189 -13.56 23.93 -10.96
N VAL A 190 -12.76 22.95 -11.38
CA VAL A 190 -12.85 21.57 -10.90
C VAL A 190 -12.49 21.48 -9.41
N ILE A 191 -11.47 22.21 -8.96
CA ILE A 191 -11.08 22.27 -7.54
C ILE A 191 -12.24 22.81 -6.68
N ARG A 192 -13.02 23.79 -7.20
CA ARG A 192 -14.19 24.33 -6.49
C ARG A 192 -15.28 23.26 -6.33
N GLU A 193 -15.52 22.45 -7.36
CA GLU A 193 -16.47 21.34 -7.29
C GLU A 193 -16.02 20.32 -6.25
N ILE A 194 -14.74 19.89 -6.28
CA ILE A 194 -14.15 18.96 -5.29
C ILE A 194 -14.25 19.54 -3.88
N ARG A 195 -13.94 20.83 -3.70
CA ARG A 195 -14.02 21.51 -2.41
C ARG A 195 -15.41 21.49 -1.79
N ASN A 196 -16.45 21.54 -2.60
CA ASN A 196 -17.83 21.50 -2.13
C ASN A 196 -18.23 20.13 -1.57
N VAL A 197 -17.51 19.08 -1.94
CA VAL A 197 -17.81 17.67 -1.57
C VAL A 197 -16.68 16.95 -0.83
N TYR A 198 -15.54 17.58 -0.57
CA TYR A 198 -14.31 16.93 -0.08
C TYR A 198 -14.49 16.09 1.20
N SER A 199 -15.40 16.46 2.09
CA SER A 199 -15.67 15.72 3.33
C SER A 199 -16.78 14.67 3.19
N LYS A 200 -17.25 14.41 1.96
CA LYS A 200 -18.33 13.50 1.64
C LYS A 200 -17.82 12.50 0.59
N GLU A 201 -17.25 11.42 1.05
CA GLU A 201 -16.62 10.41 0.20
C GLU A 201 -17.53 9.94 -0.93
N ASP A 202 -18.78 9.60 -0.61
CA ASP A 202 -19.76 9.13 -1.61
C ASP A 202 -19.97 10.14 -2.73
N GLN A 203 -20.00 11.44 -2.42
CA GLN A 203 -20.17 12.49 -3.43
C GLN A 203 -18.90 12.67 -4.28
N VAL A 204 -17.70 12.48 -3.71
CA VAL A 204 -16.45 12.49 -4.50
C VAL A 204 -16.42 11.29 -5.43
N ILE A 205 -16.83 10.11 -4.96
CA ILE A 205 -16.93 8.90 -5.79
C ILE A 205 -17.97 9.08 -6.89
N GLU A 206 -19.15 9.62 -6.59
CA GLU A 206 -20.19 9.93 -7.56
C GLU A 206 -19.67 10.91 -8.64
N MET A 207 -18.94 11.95 -8.24
CA MET A 207 -18.32 12.89 -9.15
C MET A 207 -17.34 12.21 -10.12
N ILE A 208 -16.53 11.27 -9.63
CA ILE A 208 -15.64 10.44 -10.45
C ILE A 208 -16.44 9.58 -11.43
N GLN A 209 -17.48 8.90 -10.94
CA GLN A 209 -18.31 7.96 -11.73
C GLN A 209 -19.17 8.64 -12.79
N THR A 210 -19.46 9.93 -12.62
CA THR A 210 -20.19 10.73 -13.61
C THR A 210 -19.38 10.90 -14.91
N GLU A 211 -18.06 10.85 -14.84
CA GLU A 211 -17.17 10.99 -15.98
C GLU A 211 -16.99 9.66 -16.71
N LYS A 212 -17.71 9.45 -17.80
CA LYS A 212 -17.82 8.16 -18.53
C LYS A 212 -16.50 7.60 -19.05
N THR A 213 -15.51 8.45 -19.30
CA THR A 213 -14.19 8.07 -19.83
C THR A 213 -13.13 7.97 -18.73
N LEU A 214 -13.51 8.13 -17.45
CA LEU A 214 -12.64 8.02 -16.30
C LEU A 214 -12.81 6.67 -15.61
N SER A 215 -11.75 5.88 -15.56
CA SER A 215 -11.67 4.64 -14.78
C SER A 215 -10.91 4.89 -13.47
N TYR A 216 -11.53 4.58 -12.34
CA TYR A 216 -10.94 4.77 -11.00
C TYR A 216 -10.49 3.44 -10.42
N PHE A 217 -9.25 3.40 -9.93
CA PHE A 217 -8.59 2.23 -9.37
C PHE A 217 -8.13 2.53 -7.93
N PRO A 218 -9.00 2.36 -6.91
CA PRO A 218 -8.63 2.50 -5.51
C PRO A 218 -7.76 1.34 -5.03
N ASN A 219 -7.07 1.52 -3.92
CA ASN A 219 -6.21 0.51 -3.29
C ASN A 219 -5.06 0.00 -4.18
N MET A 220 -4.66 0.78 -5.18
CA MET A 220 -3.62 0.41 -6.13
C MET A 220 -2.37 1.29 -5.96
N HIS A 221 -1.28 0.72 -5.45
CA HIS A 221 -0.01 1.40 -5.29
C HIS A 221 0.89 1.17 -6.50
N VAL A 222 1.25 2.24 -7.21
CA VAL A 222 2.23 2.20 -8.31
C VAL A 222 3.61 1.97 -7.75
N PHE A 223 4.28 0.88 -8.17
CA PHE A 223 5.58 0.48 -7.65
C PHE A 223 6.65 0.23 -8.73
N ALA A 224 6.24 0.20 -10.01
CA ALA A 224 7.17 0.01 -11.13
C ALA A 224 6.76 0.83 -12.35
N VAL A 225 7.74 1.17 -13.17
CA VAL A 225 7.61 1.94 -14.40
C VAL A 225 8.38 1.24 -15.51
N SER A 226 7.76 1.06 -16.68
CA SER A 226 8.43 0.66 -17.90
C SER A 226 8.73 1.88 -18.77
N LYS A 227 9.96 1.98 -19.27
CA LYS A 227 10.40 3.13 -20.09
C LYS A 227 11.06 2.67 -21.38
N GLU A 228 10.94 3.50 -22.39
CA GLU A 228 11.75 3.44 -23.60
C GLU A 228 12.51 4.77 -23.73
N GLY A 229 13.82 4.74 -23.49
CA GLY A 229 14.61 5.95 -23.33
C GLY A 229 14.11 6.82 -22.17
N LYS A 230 13.68 8.03 -22.47
CA LYS A 230 13.10 8.98 -21.50
C LYS A 230 11.58 8.90 -21.38
N GLN A 231 10.92 8.14 -22.26
CA GLN A 231 9.46 8.06 -22.30
C GLN A 231 8.95 6.92 -21.43
N ILE A 232 8.02 7.20 -20.51
CA ILE A 232 7.27 6.18 -19.78
C ILE A 232 6.29 5.52 -20.75
N LYS A 233 6.23 4.19 -20.76
CA LYS A 233 5.32 3.37 -21.58
C LYS A 233 4.19 2.79 -20.75
N SER A 234 4.51 2.37 -19.54
CA SER A 234 3.52 1.82 -18.61
C SER A 234 3.91 2.05 -17.17
N VAL A 235 2.94 1.92 -16.30
CA VAL A 235 3.12 1.81 -14.85
C VAL A 235 2.49 0.52 -14.36
N THR A 236 3.15 -0.16 -13.42
CA THR A 236 2.59 -1.32 -12.73
C THR A 236 2.15 -0.92 -11.34
N ALA A 237 0.90 -1.19 -11.02
CA ALA A 237 0.33 -0.97 -9.69
C ALA A 237 -0.02 -2.29 -9.03
N LYS A 238 0.10 -2.33 -7.71
CA LYS A 238 -0.22 -3.48 -6.87
C LYS A 238 -1.40 -3.14 -5.95
N HIS A 239 -2.39 -4.01 -5.89
CA HIS A 239 -3.46 -3.87 -4.91
C HIS A 239 -2.91 -4.09 -3.49
N ILE A 240 -3.12 -3.13 -2.60
CA ILE A 240 -2.48 -3.08 -1.28
C ILE A 240 -2.91 -4.21 -0.35
N GLU A 241 -4.11 -4.77 -0.53
CA GLU A 241 -4.63 -5.85 0.33
C GLU A 241 -4.31 -7.24 -0.22
N ASN A 242 -4.61 -7.50 -1.50
CA ASN A 242 -4.53 -8.83 -2.09
C ASN A 242 -3.27 -9.08 -2.93
N GLY A 243 -2.46 -8.03 -3.19
CA GLY A 243 -1.20 -8.12 -3.90
C GLY A 243 -1.30 -8.33 -5.41
N LYS A 244 -2.49 -8.36 -6.01
CA LYS A 244 -2.67 -8.43 -7.47
C LYS A 244 -2.00 -7.25 -8.15
N GLU A 245 -1.35 -7.52 -9.28
CA GLU A 245 -0.63 -6.51 -10.03
C GLU A 245 -1.32 -6.25 -11.37
N ILE A 246 -1.45 -4.98 -11.72
CA ILE A 246 -2.06 -4.51 -12.97
C ILE A 246 -1.11 -3.53 -13.63
N GLU A 247 -0.90 -3.66 -14.94
CA GLU A 247 -0.08 -2.78 -15.75
C GLU A 247 -0.97 -1.87 -16.62
N PHE A 248 -0.75 -0.56 -16.53
CA PHE A 248 -1.51 0.47 -17.24
C PHE A 248 -0.64 1.15 -18.28
N PHE A 249 -1.12 1.21 -19.50
CA PHE A 249 -0.39 1.78 -20.65
C PHE A 249 -0.93 3.16 -21.02
N SER A 250 -0.01 4.08 -21.34
CA SER A 250 -0.38 5.42 -21.83
C SER A 250 0.78 6.09 -22.56
N SER A 251 0.50 7.15 -23.27
CA SER A 251 1.50 8.09 -23.77
C SER A 251 1.77 9.25 -22.82
N LEU A 252 0.87 9.51 -21.86
CA LEU A 252 0.95 10.61 -20.91
C LEU A 252 0.65 10.15 -19.50
N PHE A 253 1.57 10.47 -18.58
CA PHE A 253 1.47 10.16 -17.17
C PHE A 253 1.60 11.41 -16.32
N VAL A 254 0.80 11.51 -15.25
CA VAL A 254 0.83 12.62 -14.30
C VAL A 254 1.07 12.09 -12.90
N ASP A 255 2.12 12.60 -12.26
CA ASP A 255 2.43 12.30 -10.86
C ASP A 255 1.67 13.27 -9.94
N CYS A 256 0.67 12.71 -9.26
CA CYS A 256 -0.11 13.37 -8.21
C CYS A 256 -0.05 12.57 -6.89
N SER A 257 0.99 11.75 -6.71
CA SER A 257 1.14 10.86 -5.56
C SER A 257 1.41 11.60 -4.24
N GLY A 258 1.72 12.89 -4.30
CA GLY A 258 2.08 13.71 -3.14
C GLY A 258 3.58 13.65 -2.81
N ASP A 259 4.19 12.47 -2.97
CA ASP A 259 5.61 12.22 -2.65
C ASP A 259 6.51 12.15 -3.89
N GLY A 260 5.96 12.39 -5.10
CA GLY A 260 6.72 12.29 -6.35
C GLY A 260 7.10 10.84 -6.71
N ASN A 261 6.30 9.86 -6.30
CA ASN A 261 6.59 8.44 -6.43
C ASN A 261 6.81 8.01 -7.90
N LEU A 262 5.96 8.47 -8.80
CA LEU A 262 6.08 8.17 -10.23
C LEU A 262 7.36 8.78 -10.82
N GLY A 263 7.66 10.03 -10.48
CA GLY A 263 8.88 10.72 -10.91
C GLY A 263 10.13 10.00 -10.42
N TYR A 264 10.16 9.59 -9.15
CA TYR A 264 11.23 8.80 -8.56
C TYR A 264 11.44 7.47 -9.30
N LEU A 265 10.38 6.69 -9.52
CA LEU A 265 10.43 5.42 -10.23
C LEU A 265 10.87 5.59 -11.69
N ALA A 266 10.51 6.71 -12.31
CA ALA A 266 10.94 7.06 -13.66
C ALA A 266 12.40 7.53 -13.75
N GLY A 267 13.07 7.75 -12.62
CA GLY A 267 14.45 8.22 -12.54
C GLY A 267 14.60 9.73 -12.80
N ALA A 268 13.57 10.52 -12.46
CA ALA A 268 13.66 11.95 -12.46
C ALA A 268 14.62 12.45 -11.35
N GLU A 269 15.28 13.56 -11.57
CA GLU A 269 16.05 14.23 -10.51
C GLU A 269 15.12 14.73 -9.42
N TYR A 270 15.49 14.53 -8.16
CA TYR A 270 14.69 14.93 -7.01
C TYR A 270 15.55 15.43 -5.86
N ARG A 271 14.91 16.16 -4.94
CA ARG A 271 15.51 16.58 -3.67
C ARG A 271 14.62 16.11 -2.52
N VAL A 272 15.25 15.78 -1.39
CA VAL A 272 14.57 15.35 -0.17
C VAL A 272 15.04 16.21 0.99
N GLY A 273 14.10 16.67 1.80
CA GLY A 273 14.39 17.47 2.99
C GLY A 273 14.47 18.96 2.71
N ARG A 274 14.98 19.67 3.71
CA ARG A 274 15.30 21.11 3.63
C ARG A 274 16.82 21.26 3.58
N GLU A 275 17.32 22.01 2.64
CA GLU A 275 18.67 22.55 2.64
C GLU A 275 18.62 24.02 3.07
#